data_c6f838287694f90499e638d7fcc5a550
#
_entry.id   c6f838287694f90499e638d7fcc5a550
#
_cell.length_a   1.000
_cell.length_b   1.000
_cell.length_c   1.000
_cell.angle_alpha   90.00
_cell.angle_beta   90.00
_cell.angle_gamma   90.00
#
_symmetry.space_group_name_H-M   'P 1'
#
loop_
_entity.id
_entity.type
_entity.pdbx_description
1 polymer ?
#
loop_
_entity_poly.entity_id
_entity_poly.type
_entity_poly.pdbx_seq_one_letter_code
_entity_poly.pdbx_strand_id
1 'polypeptide(L)'
;VQRYNFSRYSHKIIEKKQIFGRIFCLEYDYLLLLQNKNSRNGAKALSKNEQMINRELIRTKIVQLTYAYYQNGSKNIENAEKELLLSLSKAYDLYNYLLDLIVAVTKEETQRVEQLSIRNRREGKEEPSTKFIFNKFAVQLQENKALNSFNEDKNMSWNDDIDFVRNLCDKIEQSDTYKEYMASPDSDYETDREVWRKLYRQLIEDNEDLDQLLETKSLYWNDDKEVVDTFVLKTIKRFDPKEKGNQELLPEYKDEDDREFARKLFRATILNANEYQRYMSETSRNWDFSRLAYMDIVIMQIAIAELLNFPNIPVSVTINEYVDMAKRYSTPRSGGYINGMLDSIARHLVDTGKLLKPMPPRPERGNYSDRRQQNGGYRNEGYQNGGYSKPVRFVHKPKSEETAEDPEKEQEAEGNAPQNESQDAPKE
;
A
#
# COMPACT_ATOMS: atom_id res chain seq x y z
N VAL A 1 28.25 -8.76 7.03
CA VAL A 1 27.19 -7.89 7.60
C VAL A 1 27.20 -6.58 6.84
N GLN A 2 26.53 -6.52 5.71
CA GLN A 2 26.30 -5.27 4.97
C GLN A 2 24.88 -4.80 5.25
N ARG A 3 24.76 -3.75 6.06
CA ARG A 3 23.52 -2.97 6.16
C ARG A 3 23.33 -2.22 4.84
N TYR A 4 22.49 -2.72 3.97
CA TYR A 4 22.03 -1.96 2.81
C TYR A 4 21.17 -0.79 3.28
N ASN A 5 21.59 0.40 2.92
CA ASN A 5 20.90 1.66 3.18
C ASN A 5 19.53 1.68 2.44
N PHE A 6 18.49 1.22 3.10
CA PHE A 6 17.09 1.31 2.67
C PHE A 6 16.60 2.77 2.59
N SER A 7 17.25 3.67 3.32
CA SER A 7 16.91 5.09 3.45
C SER A 7 17.00 5.90 2.15
N ARG A 8 17.83 5.52 1.18
CA ARG A 8 17.98 6.28 -0.08
C ARG A 8 16.95 5.93 -1.16
N TYR A 9 16.32 4.76 -1.05
CA TYR A 9 15.24 4.36 -1.97
C TYR A 9 13.87 4.87 -1.51
N SER A 10 13.63 4.93 -0.20
CA SER A 10 12.39 5.46 0.36
C SER A 10 12.19 6.94 0.04
N HIS A 11 13.20 7.81 0.12
CA HIS A 11 13.05 9.24 -0.22
C HIS A 11 12.64 9.49 -1.70
N LYS A 12 13.14 8.72 -2.64
CA LYS A 12 12.74 8.87 -4.06
C LYS A 12 11.34 8.31 -4.37
N ILE A 13 10.87 7.38 -3.56
CA ILE A 13 9.49 6.85 -3.65
C ILE A 13 8.52 7.83 -3.02
N ILE A 14 8.90 8.50 -1.93
CA ILE A 14 8.08 9.50 -1.22
C ILE A 14 7.84 10.74 -2.11
N GLU A 15 8.86 11.29 -2.77
CA GLU A 15 8.68 12.41 -3.71
C GLU A 15 7.75 12.07 -4.90
N LYS A 16 7.77 10.83 -5.37
CA LYS A 16 6.84 10.38 -6.43
C LYS A 16 5.44 10.09 -5.92
N LYS A 17 5.27 9.63 -4.67
CA LYS A 17 3.96 9.41 -4.04
C LYS A 17 3.18 10.72 -3.87
N GLN A 18 3.81 11.83 -3.54
CA GLN A 18 3.14 13.13 -3.38
C GLN A 18 2.54 13.70 -4.69
N ILE A 19 3.14 13.41 -5.83
CA ILE A 19 2.63 13.86 -7.13
C ILE A 19 1.52 12.91 -7.63
N PHE A 20 1.66 11.61 -7.39
CA PHE A 20 0.69 10.59 -7.86
C PHE A 20 -0.55 10.48 -6.98
N GLY A 21 -0.43 10.63 -5.66
CA GLY A 21 -1.56 10.62 -4.72
C GLY A 21 -2.57 11.74 -5.03
N ARG A 22 -2.10 12.94 -5.40
CA ARG A 22 -2.97 14.05 -5.80
C ARG A 22 -3.73 13.83 -7.11
N ILE A 23 -3.13 13.14 -8.07
CA ILE A 23 -3.77 12.84 -9.36
C ILE A 23 -4.81 11.71 -9.19
N PHE A 24 -4.50 10.71 -8.38
CA PHE A 24 -5.39 9.58 -8.12
C PHE A 24 -6.61 9.93 -7.26
N CYS A 25 -6.45 10.84 -6.28
CA CYS A 25 -7.58 11.40 -5.52
C CYS A 25 -8.57 12.14 -6.43
N LEU A 26 -8.08 12.92 -7.41
CA LEU A 26 -8.93 13.66 -8.35
C LEU A 26 -9.66 12.73 -9.34
N GLU A 27 -9.04 11.64 -9.78
CA GLU A 27 -9.70 10.64 -10.64
C GLU A 27 -10.70 9.77 -9.86
N TYR A 28 -10.40 9.42 -8.62
CA TYR A 28 -11.31 8.65 -7.76
C TYR A 28 -12.53 9.47 -7.34
N ASP A 29 -12.35 10.74 -6.99
CA ASP A 29 -13.46 11.67 -6.73
C ASP A 29 -14.29 11.95 -8.00
N TYR A 30 -13.66 11.98 -9.19
CA TYR A 30 -14.35 12.11 -10.46
C TYR A 30 -15.15 10.85 -10.82
N LEU A 31 -14.63 9.66 -10.55
CA LEU A 31 -15.35 8.38 -10.71
C LEU A 31 -16.51 8.25 -9.70
N LEU A 32 -16.32 8.69 -8.45
CA LEU A 32 -17.39 8.77 -7.46
C LEU A 32 -18.46 9.78 -7.83
N LEU A 33 -18.10 10.93 -8.44
CA LEU A 33 -19.03 11.93 -8.96
C LEU A 33 -19.80 11.41 -10.19
N LEU A 34 -19.19 10.59 -11.04
CA LEU A 34 -19.86 9.94 -12.17
C LEU A 34 -20.82 8.83 -11.71
N GLN A 35 -20.46 8.06 -10.69
CA GLN A 35 -21.36 7.08 -10.07
C GLN A 35 -22.53 7.74 -9.34
N ASN A 36 -22.34 8.90 -8.71
CA ASN A 36 -23.41 9.66 -8.06
C ASN A 36 -24.36 10.37 -9.05
N LYS A 37 -23.92 10.69 -10.27
CA LYS A 37 -24.84 11.26 -11.30
C LYS A 37 -25.82 10.24 -11.87
N ASN A 38 -25.50 8.95 -11.83
CA ASN A 38 -26.41 7.88 -12.28
C ASN A 38 -27.29 7.30 -11.18
N SER A 39 -27.19 7.77 -9.94
CA SER A 39 -27.95 7.27 -8.79
C SER A 39 -28.95 8.29 -8.26
N ARG A 40 -29.81 8.83 -9.15
CA ARG A 40 -31.02 9.57 -8.72
C ARG A 40 -32.27 8.70 -8.72
N ASN A 41 -32.20 7.44 -8.41
CA ASN A 41 -33.37 6.64 -7.99
C ASN A 41 -32.87 5.35 -7.31
N GLY A 42 -33.12 5.26 -6.03
CA GLY A 42 -32.93 4.04 -5.24
C GLY A 42 -31.77 4.18 -4.23
N ALA A 43 -32.13 4.34 -2.96
CA ALA A 43 -31.23 3.98 -1.86
C ALA A 43 -30.85 2.51 -2.04
N LYS A 44 -29.73 2.27 -2.74
CA LYS A 44 -29.09 0.95 -2.73
C LYS A 44 -28.64 0.72 -1.30
N ALA A 45 -29.29 -0.21 -0.61
CA ALA A 45 -28.72 -0.86 0.57
C ALA A 45 -27.25 -1.16 0.23
N LEU A 46 -26.33 -0.46 0.90
CA LEU A 46 -24.89 -0.72 0.79
C LEU A 46 -24.71 -2.21 1.07
N SER A 47 -24.00 -2.93 0.22
CA SER A 47 -23.94 -4.38 0.27
C SER A 47 -23.42 -4.81 1.64
N LYS A 48 -24.15 -5.72 2.30
CA LYS A 48 -23.78 -6.38 3.57
C LYS A 48 -22.46 -7.18 3.50
N ASN A 49 -21.67 -7.04 2.43
CA ASN A 49 -20.54 -7.90 2.06
C ASN A 49 -19.19 -7.17 1.99
N GLU A 50 -19.01 -6.04 2.67
CA GLU A 50 -17.72 -5.38 2.74
C GLU A 50 -16.93 -5.89 3.95
N GLN A 51 -15.69 -6.33 3.71
CA GLN A 51 -14.71 -6.74 4.71
C GLN A 51 -13.47 -5.85 4.63
N MET A 52 -12.68 -5.82 5.73
CA MET A 52 -11.41 -5.08 5.77
C MET A 52 -10.34 -5.78 4.93
N ILE A 53 -10.09 -7.08 5.14
CA ILE A 53 -9.14 -7.85 4.36
C ILE A 53 -9.82 -8.33 3.08
N ASN A 54 -9.65 -7.57 2.01
CA ASN A 54 -10.14 -7.90 0.68
C ASN A 54 -9.05 -8.61 -0.15
N ARG A 55 -9.43 -9.13 -1.32
CA ARG A 55 -8.49 -9.83 -2.20
C ARG A 55 -7.38 -8.95 -2.76
N GLU A 56 -7.58 -7.64 -2.88
CA GLU A 56 -6.54 -6.69 -3.27
C GLU A 56 -5.45 -6.62 -2.20
N LEU A 57 -5.81 -6.44 -0.93
CA LEU A 57 -4.86 -6.44 0.17
C LEU A 57 -4.13 -7.79 0.31
N ILE A 58 -4.87 -8.91 0.16
CA ILE A 58 -4.28 -10.25 0.19
C ILE A 58 -3.20 -10.39 -0.89
N ARG A 59 -3.50 -10.01 -2.14
CA ARG A 59 -2.53 -10.05 -3.25
C ARG A 59 -1.31 -9.19 -2.96
N THR A 60 -1.53 -7.99 -2.44
CA THR A 60 -0.45 -7.07 -2.03
C THR A 60 0.48 -7.73 -1.02
N LYS A 61 -0.09 -8.32 0.04
CA LYS A 61 0.71 -9.04 1.05
C LYS A 61 1.45 -10.25 0.47
N ILE A 62 0.82 -10.98 -0.43
CA ILE A 62 1.49 -12.11 -1.10
C ILE A 62 2.67 -11.63 -1.94
N VAL A 63 2.57 -10.51 -2.66
CA VAL A 63 3.69 -9.93 -3.40
C VAL A 63 4.84 -9.58 -2.45
N GLN A 64 4.56 -8.87 -1.36
CA GLN A 64 5.55 -8.46 -0.37
C GLN A 64 6.23 -9.67 0.28
N LEU A 65 5.45 -10.63 0.76
CA LEU A 65 5.98 -11.81 1.47
C LEU A 65 6.68 -12.81 0.52
N THR A 66 6.23 -12.95 -0.72
CA THR A 66 6.93 -13.77 -1.72
C THR A 66 8.28 -13.17 -2.07
N TYR A 67 8.34 -11.84 -2.24
CA TYR A 67 9.60 -11.15 -2.45
C TYR A 67 10.56 -11.34 -1.27
N ALA A 68 10.08 -11.12 -0.04
CA ALA A 68 10.86 -11.32 1.18
C ALA A 68 11.31 -12.77 1.34
N TYR A 69 10.46 -13.73 1.06
CA TYR A 69 10.77 -15.16 1.12
C TYR A 69 11.98 -15.52 0.25
N TYR A 70 12.02 -15.01 -0.99
CA TYR A 70 13.13 -15.27 -1.89
C TYR A 70 14.40 -14.49 -1.50
N GLN A 71 14.28 -13.24 -1.09
CA GLN A 71 15.43 -12.42 -0.69
C GLN A 71 16.13 -12.95 0.57
N ASN A 72 15.36 -13.45 1.51
CA ASN A 72 15.89 -14.01 2.76
C ASN A 72 16.45 -15.43 2.60
N GLY A 73 16.31 -16.04 1.41
CA GLY A 73 16.73 -17.42 1.15
C GLY A 73 16.01 -18.44 2.05
N SER A 74 14.83 -18.09 2.56
CA SER A 74 14.01 -18.96 3.40
C SER A 74 13.60 -20.20 2.61
N LYS A 75 13.64 -21.37 3.26
CA LYS A 75 13.19 -22.64 2.67
C LYS A 75 11.96 -23.21 3.39
N ASN A 76 11.51 -22.54 4.45
CA ASN A 76 10.38 -23.01 5.25
C ASN A 76 9.10 -22.26 4.86
N ILE A 77 8.31 -22.88 4.00
CA ILE A 77 7.06 -22.33 3.51
C ILE A 77 6.00 -22.20 4.61
N GLU A 78 6.03 -23.09 5.62
CA GLU A 78 5.04 -23.06 6.70
C GLU A 78 5.23 -21.83 7.60
N ASN A 79 6.49 -21.46 7.87
CA ASN A 79 6.77 -20.23 8.61
C ASN A 79 6.40 -18.99 7.79
N ALA A 80 6.69 -18.98 6.49
CA ALA A 80 6.33 -17.88 5.62
C ALA A 80 4.80 -17.73 5.47
N GLU A 81 4.05 -18.83 5.46
CA GLU A 81 2.59 -18.79 5.47
C GLU A 81 2.04 -18.23 6.79
N LYS A 82 2.62 -18.63 7.94
CA LYS A 82 2.24 -18.04 9.23
C LYS A 82 2.51 -16.53 9.25
N GLU A 83 3.64 -16.11 8.68
CA GLU A 83 3.98 -14.70 8.56
C GLU A 83 3.00 -13.93 7.65
N LEU A 84 2.55 -14.55 6.54
CA LEU A 84 1.52 -13.96 5.71
C LEU A 84 0.22 -13.73 6.50
N LEU A 85 -0.27 -14.75 7.20
CA LEU A 85 -1.49 -14.62 7.99
C LEU A 85 -1.32 -13.60 9.13
N LEU A 86 -0.15 -13.57 9.77
CA LEU A 86 0.17 -12.56 10.77
C LEU A 86 0.17 -11.15 10.17
N SER A 87 0.77 -10.96 8.99
CA SER A 87 0.81 -9.65 8.33
C SER A 87 -0.59 -9.14 7.98
N LEU A 88 -1.49 -10.02 7.55
CA LEU A 88 -2.89 -9.69 7.29
C LEU A 88 -3.62 -9.31 8.59
N SER A 89 -3.44 -10.06 9.67
CA SER A 89 -4.06 -9.71 10.96
C SER A 89 -3.50 -8.39 11.51
N LYS A 90 -2.22 -8.04 11.23
CA LYS A 90 -1.65 -6.74 11.59
C LYS A 90 -2.28 -5.58 10.83
N ALA A 91 -2.70 -5.76 9.59
CA ALA A 91 -3.47 -4.75 8.87
C ALA A 91 -4.85 -4.50 9.53
N TYR A 92 -5.48 -5.56 10.04
CA TYR A 92 -6.72 -5.42 10.83
C TYR A 92 -6.49 -4.76 12.20
N ASP A 93 -5.36 -5.06 12.86
CA ASP A 93 -4.96 -4.35 14.06
C ASP A 93 -4.83 -2.84 13.78
N LEU A 94 -4.19 -2.43 12.67
CA LEU A 94 -4.06 -1.03 12.27
C LEU A 94 -5.40 -0.35 12.04
N TYR A 95 -6.34 -1.03 11.37
CA TYR A 95 -7.69 -0.51 11.13
C TYR A 95 -8.40 -0.13 12.44
N ASN A 96 -8.37 -1.01 13.43
CA ASN A 96 -8.97 -0.72 14.73
C ASN A 96 -8.19 0.36 15.50
N TYR A 97 -6.86 0.37 15.40
CA TYR A 97 -6.00 1.37 16.05
C TYR A 97 -6.26 2.79 15.51
N LEU A 98 -6.47 2.94 14.21
CA LEU A 98 -6.81 4.23 13.60
C LEU A 98 -8.23 4.69 13.92
N LEU A 99 -9.18 3.77 14.10
CA LEU A 99 -10.51 4.12 14.63
C LEU A 99 -10.41 4.59 16.10
N ASP A 100 -9.58 3.93 16.91
CA ASP A 100 -9.36 4.32 18.30
C ASP A 100 -8.63 5.69 18.43
N LEU A 101 -7.88 6.13 17.42
CA LEU A 101 -7.31 7.47 17.40
C LEU A 101 -8.38 8.57 17.49
N ILE A 102 -9.52 8.38 16.81
CA ILE A 102 -10.65 9.31 16.88
C ILE A 102 -11.20 9.37 18.32
N VAL A 103 -11.27 8.21 18.98
CA VAL A 103 -11.71 8.10 20.38
C VAL A 103 -10.69 8.78 21.31
N ALA A 104 -9.41 8.55 21.09
CA ALA A 104 -8.33 9.13 21.89
C ALA A 104 -8.32 10.67 21.81
N VAL A 105 -8.47 11.21 20.59
CA VAL A 105 -8.58 12.66 20.36
C VAL A 105 -9.80 13.23 21.10
N THR A 106 -10.97 12.57 21.00
CA THR A 106 -12.18 13.03 21.66
C THR A 106 -12.03 13.00 23.18
N LYS A 107 -11.36 12.01 23.75
CA LYS A 107 -11.07 11.92 25.20
C LYS A 107 -10.12 13.03 25.66
N GLU A 108 -9.04 13.29 24.92
CA GLU A 108 -8.08 14.38 25.23
C GLU A 108 -8.77 15.73 25.16
N GLU A 109 -9.59 16.00 24.13
CA GLU A 109 -10.36 17.21 24.00
C GLU A 109 -11.38 17.38 25.15
N THR A 110 -12.00 16.30 25.61
CA THR A 110 -12.89 16.32 26.77
C THR A 110 -12.15 16.80 28.02
N GLN A 111 -10.96 16.25 28.27
CA GLN A 111 -10.14 16.68 29.42
C GLN A 111 -9.73 18.16 29.31
N ARG A 112 -9.37 18.63 28.11
CA ARG A 112 -9.01 20.04 27.87
C ARG A 112 -10.19 20.97 28.15
N VAL A 113 -11.36 20.65 27.62
CA VAL A 113 -12.59 21.43 27.83
C VAL A 113 -12.98 21.46 29.30
N GLU A 114 -12.89 20.35 30.03
CA GLU A 114 -13.17 20.29 31.46
C GLU A 114 -12.21 21.15 32.28
N GLN A 115 -10.90 21.09 31.98
CA GLN A 115 -9.90 21.93 32.64
C GLN A 115 -10.14 23.43 32.38
N LEU A 116 -10.45 23.76 31.12
CA LEU A 116 -10.77 25.14 30.72
C LEU A 116 -12.04 25.66 31.38
N SER A 117 -13.08 24.82 31.49
CA SER A 117 -14.31 25.15 32.20
C SER A 117 -14.07 25.48 33.69
N ILE A 118 -13.27 24.65 34.38
CA ILE A 118 -12.90 24.87 35.78
C ILE A 118 -12.15 26.22 35.93
N ARG A 119 -11.23 26.49 35.00
CA ARG A 119 -10.47 27.73 34.99
C ARG A 119 -11.36 28.93 34.73
N ASN A 120 -12.21 28.89 33.71
CA ASN A 120 -13.11 29.98 33.33
C ASN A 120 -14.11 30.32 34.43
N ARG A 121 -14.66 29.31 35.14
CA ARG A 121 -15.52 29.55 36.33
C ARG A 121 -14.80 30.33 37.43
N ARG A 122 -13.53 30.01 37.69
CA ARG A 122 -12.72 30.74 38.68
C ARG A 122 -12.41 32.19 38.27
N GLU A 123 -12.25 32.39 36.95
CA GLU A 123 -11.91 33.70 36.38
C GLU A 123 -13.17 34.53 35.99
N GLY A 124 -14.37 33.99 36.17
CA GLY A 124 -15.63 34.62 35.76
C GLY A 124 -15.79 34.81 34.25
N LYS A 125 -15.15 33.94 33.46
CA LYS A 125 -15.24 33.90 32.00
C LYS A 125 -16.37 32.99 31.53
N GLU A 126 -16.73 33.13 30.25
CA GLU A 126 -17.72 32.22 29.60
C GLU A 126 -17.25 30.78 29.56
N GLU A 127 -18.21 29.86 29.70
CA GLU A 127 -17.96 28.41 29.57
C GLU A 127 -17.49 28.09 28.15
N PRO A 128 -16.52 27.18 28.01
CA PRO A 128 -16.08 26.74 26.70
C PRO A 128 -17.20 25.97 25.99
N SER A 129 -17.21 25.99 24.66
CA SER A 129 -18.13 25.20 23.87
C SER A 129 -17.86 23.70 24.04
N THR A 130 -18.91 22.93 24.23
CA THR A 130 -18.85 21.47 24.36
C THR A 130 -19.25 20.74 23.07
N LYS A 131 -19.47 21.48 21.97
CA LYS A 131 -20.01 20.94 20.73
C LYS A 131 -19.18 19.79 20.17
N PHE A 132 -17.84 19.94 20.12
CA PHE A 132 -16.94 18.95 19.56
C PHE A 132 -16.85 17.67 20.42
N ILE A 133 -16.78 17.83 21.75
CA ILE A 133 -16.69 16.68 22.67
C ILE A 133 -18.01 15.88 22.75
N PHE A 134 -19.16 16.50 22.43
CA PHE A 134 -20.45 15.84 22.31
C PHE A 134 -20.85 15.55 20.84
N ASN A 135 -19.88 15.53 19.94
CA ASN A 135 -20.08 15.07 18.57
C ASN A 135 -20.69 13.66 18.57
N LYS A 136 -21.89 13.51 18.02
CA LYS A 136 -22.69 12.29 18.12
C LYS A 136 -22.03 11.07 17.49
N PHE A 137 -21.26 11.27 16.41
CA PHE A 137 -20.50 10.20 15.77
C PHE A 137 -19.33 9.75 16.67
N ALA A 138 -18.55 10.69 17.20
CA ALA A 138 -17.41 10.38 18.07
C ALA A 138 -17.86 9.68 19.37
N VAL A 139 -18.95 10.15 19.98
CA VAL A 139 -19.56 9.50 21.16
C VAL A 139 -20.02 8.09 20.82
N GLN A 140 -20.70 7.90 19.68
CA GLN A 140 -21.12 6.56 19.23
C GLN A 140 -19.93 5.63 19.00
N LEU A 141 -18.83 6.12 18.42
CA LEU A 141 -17.61 5.35 18.21
C LEU A 141 -16.94 4.99 19.54
N GLN A 142 -16.90 5.91 20.49
CA GLN A 142 -16.38 5.67 21.85
C GLN A 142 -17.19 4.59 22.60
N GLU A 143 -18.50 4.54 22.38
CA GLU A 143 -19.40 3.53 22.95
C GLU A 143 -19.44 2.23 22.14
N ASN A 144 -18.70 2.14 21.04
CA ASN A 144 -18.74 0.98 20.15
C ASN A 144 -18.18 -0.27 20.82
N LYS A 145 -19.04 -1.27 21.02
CA LYS A 145 -18.69 -2.49 21.75
C LYS A 145 -17.65 -3.33 21.04
N ALA A 146 -17.71 -3.40 19.70
CA ALA A 146 -16.77 -4.19 18.93
C ALA A 146 -15.36 -3.59 19.01
N LEU A 147 -15.24 -2.25 18.88
CA LEU A 147 -13.96 -1.54 19.01
C LEU A 147 -13.37 -1.71 20.42
N ASN A 148 -14.19 -1.50 21.45
CA ASN A 148 -13.75 -1.58 22.84
C ASN A 148 -13.28 -3.01 23.19
N SER A 149 -14.05 -4.04 22.82
CA SER A 149 -13.66 -5.43 23.03
C SER A 149 -12.36 -5.78 22.30
N PHE A 150 -12.20 -5.33 21.07
CA PHE A 150 -10.97 -5.55 20.31
C PHE A 150 -9.74 -4.90 20.96
N ASN A 151 -9.89 -3.65 21.41
CA ASN A 151 -8.80 -2.92 22.07
C ASN A 151 -8.40 -3.57 23.39
N GLU A 152 -9.38 -4.03 24.18
CA GLU A 152 -9.14 -4.78 25.41
C GLU A 152 -8.41 -6.11 25.14
N ASP A 153 -8.90 -6.90 24.19
CA ASP A 153 -8.33 -8.21 23.83
C ASP A 153 -6.88 -8.09 23.31
N LYS A 154 -6.58 -7.01 22.59
CA LYS A 154 -5.25 -6.74 22.00
C LYS A 154 -4.36 -5.88 22.90
N ASN A 155 -4.90 -5.34 24.00
CA ASN A 155 -4.24 -4.35 24.85
C ASN A 155 -3.70 -3.16 24.03
N MET A 156 -4.56 -2.63 23.16
CA MET A 156 -4.23 -1.50 22.28
C MET A 156 -4.78 -0.20 22.85
N SER A 157 -3.95 0.83 22.90
CA SER A 157 -4.35 2.17 23.32
C SER A 157 -3.39 3.22 22.81
N TRP A 158 -3.83 4.50 22.83
CA TRP A 158 -3.00 5.67 22.51
C TRP A 158 -2.34 6.30 23.75
N ASN A 159 -2.43 5.65 24.93
CA ASN A 159 -1.91 6.19 26.18
C ASN A 159 -0.39 6.40 26.15
N ASP A 160 0.33 5.49 25.50
CA ASP A 160 1.79 5.59 25.37
C ASP A 160 2.22 6.68 24.38
N ASP A 161 1.31 7.12 23.52
CA ASP A 161 1.56 8.12 22.48
C ASP A 161 0.72 9.38 22.69
N ILE A 162 0.39 9.70 23.93
CA ILE A 162 -0.48 10.81 24.28
C ILE A 162 0.04 12.18 23.76
N ASP A 163 1.35 12.33 23.62
CA ASP A 163 1.94 13.56 23.09
C ASP A 163 1.62 13.73 21.60
N PHE A 164 1.57 12.62 20.84
CA PHE A 164 1.08 12.66 19.45
C PHE A 164 -0.40 13.07 19.41
N VAL A 165 -1.24 12.48 20.26
CA VAL A 165 -2.67 12.82 20.35
C VAL A 165 -2.88 14.29 20.67
N ARG A 166 -2.12 14.85 21.62
CA ARG A 166 -2.16 16.27 21.98
C ARG A 166 -1.79 17.19 20.82
N ASN A 167 -0.71 16.84 20.11
CA ASN A 167 -0.30 17.60 18.93
C ASN A 167 -1.36 17.53 17.81
N LEU A 168 -2.02 16.39 17.66
CA LEU A 168 -3.11 16.24 16.70
C LEU A 168 -4.34 17.09 17.09
N CYS A 169 -4.70 17.13 18.38
CA CYS A 169 -5.74 18.03 18.90
C CYS A 169 -5.42 19.49 18.56
N ASP A 170 -4.18 19.93 18.78
CA ASP A 170 -3.76 21.32 18.45
C ASP A 170 -3.91 21.61 16.95
N LYS A 171 -3.54 20.66 16.09
CA LYS A 171 -3.73 20.76 14.63
C LYS A 171 -5.21 20.80 14.25
N ILE A 172 -6.05 20.01 14.92
CA ILE A 172 -7.51 19.97 14.71
C ILE A 172 -8.12 21.34 15.07
N GLU A 173 -7.85 21.88 16.27
CA GLU A 173 -8.37 23.18 16.71
C GLU A 173 -7.97 24.34 15.78
N GLN A 174 -6.78 24.25 15.17
CA GLN A 174 -6.28 25.26 14.24
C GLN A 174 -6.88 25.14 12.83
N SER A 175 -7.47 23.99 12.48
CA SER A 175 -8.01 23.73 11.15
C SER A 175 -9.26 24.55 10.86
N ASP A 176 -9.42 24.93 9.59
CA ASP A 176 -10.63 25.63 9.14
C ASP A 176 -11.87 24.74 9.28
N THR A 177 -11.73 23.45 9.03
CA THR A 177 -12.83 22.47 9.19
C THR A 177 -13.38 22.47 10.61
N TYR A 178 -12.53 22.50 11.63
CA TYR A 178 -12.95 22.59 13.03
C TYR A 178 -13.62 23.93 13.35
N LYS A 179 -13.01 25.04 12.93
CA LYS A 179 -13.55 26.39 13.16
C LYS A 179 -14.92 26.59 12.51
N GLU A 180 -15.09 26.15 11.27
CA GLU A 180 -16.38 26.17 10.59
C GLU A 180 -17.44 25.32 11.31
N TYR A 181 -17.05 24.10 11.73
CA TYR A 181 -17.92 23.23 12.51
C TYR A 181 -18.35 23.86 13.82
N MET A 182 -17.43 24.47 14.58
CA MET A 182 -17.74 25.12 15.86
C MET A 182 -18.61 26.35 15.68
N ALA A 183 -18.44 27.10 14.60
CA ALA A 183 -19.24 28.29 14.29
C ALA A 183 -20.64 27.98 13.75
N SER A 184 -20.84 26.78 13.19
CA SER A 184 -22.14 26.37 12.64
C SER A 184 -23.15 26.11 13.76
N PRO A 185 -24.42 26.54 13.61
CA PRO A 185 -25.50 26.19 14.53
C PRO A 185 -25.93 24.73 14.38
N ASP A 186 -25.62 24.10 13.28
CA ASP A 186 -26.02 22.72 12.98
C ASP A 186 -25.37 21.72 13.94
N SER A 187 -26.16 20.76 14.41
CA SER A 187 -25.75 19.73 15.35
C SER A 187 -26.49 18.42 15.08
N ASP A 188 -26.66 18.10 13.78
CA ASP A 188 -27.21 16.82 13.39
C ASP A 188 -26.10 15.76 13.30
N TYR A 189 -26.50 14.49 13.22
CA TYR A 189 -25.56 13.37 13.17
C TYR A 189 -24.73 13.36 11.87
N GLU A 190 -25.33 13.77 10.77
CA GLU A 190 -24.66 13.77 9.46
C GLU A 190 -23.51 14.80 9.44
N THR A 191 -23.77 16.01 9.96
CA THR A 191 -22.75 17.06 10.13
C THR A 191 -21.64 16.60 11.07
N ASP A 192 -21.98 15.96 12.18
CA ASP A 192 -21.05 15.43 13.18
C ASP A 192 -20.13 14.34 12.57
N ARG A 193 -20.69 13.45 11.74
CA ARG A 193 -19.97 12.40 11.05
C ARG A 193 -19.07 12.97 9.94
N GLU A 194 -19.58 13.95 9.19
CA GLU A 194 -18.86 14.55 8.06
C GLU A 194 -17.65 15.39 8.51
N VAL A 195 -17.74 16.08 9.65
CA VAL A 195 -16.57 16.79 10.17
C VAL A 195 -15.43 15.85 10.50
N TRP A 196 -15.71 14.69 11.13
CA TRP A 196 -14.68 13.69 11.41
C TRP A 196 -14.11 13.06 10.13
N ARG A 197 -14.94 12.83 9.10
CA ARG A 197 -14.49 12.35 7.81
C ARG A 197 -13.53 13.36 7.14
N LYS A 198 -13.81 14.65 7.22
CA LYS A 198 -12.96 15.72 6.70
C LYS A 198 -11.66 15.86 7.49
N LEU A 199 -11.75 15.88 8.83
CA LEU A 199 -10.58 15.96 9.72
C LEU A 199 -9.64 14.76 9.51
N TYR A 200 -10.19 13.54 9.38
CA TYR A 200 -9.40 12.36 9.10
C TYR A 200 -8.60 12.51 7.80
N ARG A 201 -9.24 12.92 6.72
CA ARG A 201 -8.57 13.14 5.44
C ARG A 201 -7.51 14.24 5.47
N GLN A 202 -7.76 15.30 6.17
CA GLN A 202 -6.87 16.47 6.16
C GLN A 202 -5.67 16.33 7.09
N LEU A 203 -5.83 15.64 8.21
CA LEU A 203 -4.88 15.66 9.32
C LEU A 203 -4.36 14.28 9.74
N ILE A 204 -4.98 13.18 9.28
CA ILE A 204 -4.61 11.81 9.69
C ILE A 204 -4.13 10.98 8.48
N GLU A 205 -4.84 11.05 7.33
CA GLU A 205 -4.57 10.22 6.15
C GLU A 205 -3.13 10.41 5.64
N ASP A 206 -2.67 11.67 5.43
CA ASP A 206 -1.32 11.99 4.92
C ASP A 206 -0.44 12.64 6.02
N ASN A 207 -0.43 12.06 7.23
CA ASN A 207 0.30 12.60 8.36
C ASN A 207 1.67 11.92 8.55
N GLU A 208 2.75 12.62 8.20
CA GLU A 208 4.12 12.09 8.30
C GLU A 208 4.54 11.75 9.74
N ASP A 209 4.06 12.52 10.75
CA ASP A 209 4.36 12.24 12.16
C ASP A 209 3.68 10.92 12.59
N LEU A 210 2.45 10.68 12.10
CA LEU A 210 1.74 9.42 12.33
C LEU A 210 2.44 8.26 11.64
N ASP A 211 2.85 8.42 10.40
CA ASP A 211 3.55 7.38 9.64
C ASP A 211 4.83 6.95 10.36
N GLN A 212 5.63 7.92 10.83
CA GLN A 212 6.84 7.65 11.63
C GLN A 212 6.52 6.91 12.94
N LEU A 213 5.46 7.32 13.64
CA LEU A 213 5.03 6.67 14.86
C LEU A 213 4.62 5.20 14.60
N LEU A 214 3.79 4.98 13.59
CA LEU A 214 3.31 3.64 13.22
C LEU A 214 4.46 2.71 12.81
N GLU A 215 5.48 3.24 12.14
CA GLU A 215 6.69 2.50 11.79
C GLU A 215 7.43 1.96 13.02
N THR A 216 7.44 2.70 14.11
CA THR A 216 8.06 2.25 15.36
C THR A 216 7.29 1.11 16.05
N LYS A 217 5.97 1.04 15.80
CA LYS A 217 5.09 0.04 16.43
C LYS A 217 5.02 -1.27 15.66
N SER A 218 5.02 -1.21 14.33
CA SER A 218 4.90 -2.41 13.50
C SER A 218 5.45 -2.20 12.11
N LEU A 219 6.41 -3.05 11.72
CA LEU A 219 6.95 -3.08 10.36
C LEU A 219 5.90 -3.40 9.27
N TYR A 220 4.79 -4.03 9.66
CA TYR A 220 3.72 -4.39 8.73
C TYR A 220 2.79 -3.21 8.40
N TRP A 221 2.83 -2.11 9.18
CA TRP A 221 1.87 -1.02 9.07
C TRP A 221 2.23 0.02 8.01
N ASN A 222 3.53 0.20 7.70
CA ASN A 222 4.02 1.24 6.79
C ASN A 222 3.35 1.23 5.42
N ASP A 223 3.30 0.04 4.81
CA ASP A 223 2.75 -0.11 3.46
C ASP A 223 1.23 -0.30 3.45
N ASP A 224 0.63 -0.59 4.61
CA ASP A 224 -0.79 -0.89 4.73
C ASP A 224 -1.64 0.34 4.97
N LYS A 225 -1.08 1.40 5.55
CA LYS A 225 -1.84 2.56 6.01
C LYS A 225 -2.70 3.18 4.91
N GLU A 226 -2.17 3.38 3.71
CA GLU A 226 -2.91 3.95 2.57
C GLU A 226 -4.19 3.14 2.26
N VAL A 227 -4.10 1.82 2.27
CA VAL A 227 -5.25 0.94 2.05
C VAL A 227 -6.18 0.95 3.25
N VAL A 228 -5.63 0.89 4.46
CA VAL A 228 -6.40 0.87 5.71
C VAL A 228 -7.18 2.17 5.91
N ASP A 229 -6.59 3.33 5.60
CA ASP A 229 -7.26 4.64 5.66
C ASP A 229 -8.56 4.65 4.83
N THR A 230 -8.56 3.99 3.66
CA THR A 230 -9.78 3.87 2.84
C THR A 230 -10.89 3.11 3.55
N PHE A 231 -10.54 2.08 4.34
CA PHE A 231 -11.50 1.31 5.12
C PHE A 231 -11.98 2.05 6.36
N VAL A 232 -11.13 2.83 7.02
CA VAL A 232 -11.53 3.72 8.12
C VAL A 232 -12.53 4.76 7.62
N LEU A 233 -12.23 5.43 6.49
CA LEU A 233 -13.14 6.41 5.89
C LEU A 233 -14.49 5.80 5.44
N LYS A 234 -14.47 4.57 4.92
CA LYS A 234 -15.70 3.81 4.61
C LYS A 234 -16.50 3.50 5.88
N THR A 235 -15.81 3.11 6.95
CA THR A 235 -16.43 2.83 8.24
C THR A 235 -17.09 4.07 8.80
N ILE A 236 -16.39 5.23 8.85
CA ILE A 236 -16.97 6.50 9.26
C ILE A 236 -18.27 6.77 8.47
N LYS A 237 -18.25 6.61 7.14
CA LYS A 237 -19.41 6.83 6.27
C LYS A 237 -20.58 5.87 6.55
N ARG A 238 -20.30 4.63 7.01
CA ARG A 238 -21.32 3.59 7.27
C ARG A 238 -22.02 3.74 8.61
N PHE A 239 -21.47 4.52 9.54
CA PHE A 239 -22.08 4.68 10.84
C PHE A 239 -23.49 5.23 10.73
N ASP A 240 -24.44 4.54 11.39
CA ASP A 240 -25.87 4.88 11.46
C ASP A 240 -26.22 5.18 12.92
N PRO A 241 -26.83 6.34 13.22
CA PRO A 241 -27.23 6.69 14.59
C PRO A 241 -28.21 5.69 15.22
N LYS A 242 -28.91 4.90 14.40
CA LYS A 242 -29.87 3.89 14.90
C LYS A 242 -29.18 2.72 15.59
N GLU A 243 -27.97 2.38 15.16
CA GLU A 243 -27.21 1.23 15.68
C GLU A 243 -26.57 1.53 17.06
N LYS A 244 -26.45 2.82 17.42
CA LYS A 244 -25.79 3.25 18.67
C LYS A 244 -24.43 2.57 18.84
N GLY A 245 -24.07 2.15 20.06
CA GLY A 245 -22.83 1.44 20.34
C GLY A 245 -22.75 -0.01 19.80
N ASN A 246 -23.79 -0.52 19.13
CA ASN A 246 -23.79 -1.83 18.50
C ASN A 246 -23.48 -1.78 17.00
N GLN A 247 -23.10 -0.62 16.45
CA GLN A 247 -22.68 -0.51 15.05
C GLN A 247 -21.59 -1.55 14.73
N GLU A 248 -21.85 -2.39 13.74
CA GLU A 248 -20.87 -3.35 13.26
C GLU A 248 -19.73 -2.64 12.56
N LEU A 249 -18.50 -2.96 12.94
CA LEU A 249 -17.29 -2.60 12.23
C LEU A 249 -17.11 -3.53 11.02
N LEU A 250 -16.16 -3.19 10.12
CA LEU A 250 -15.82 -4.12 9.06
C LEU A 250 -15.19 -5.38 9.68
N PRO A 251 -15.66 -6.58 9.32
CA PRO A 251 -15.03 -7.82 9.80
C PRO A 251 -13.62 -7.96 9.20
N GLU A 252 -12.77 -8.69 9.89
CA GLU A 252 -11.41 -8.99 9.39
C GLU A 252 -11.49 -9.65 8.01
N TYR A 253 -12.19 -10.77 7.89
CA TYR A 253 -12.48 -11.48 6.64
C TYR A 253 -13.98 -11.55 6.43
N LYS A 254 -14.40 -11.65 5.18
CA LYS A 254 -15.79 -11.91 4.83
C LYS A 254 -16.22 -13.31 5.24
N ASP A 255 -15.38 -14.27 4.91
CA ASP A 255 -15.57 -15.70 5.11
C ASP A 255 -14.20 -16.41 5.13
N GLU A 256 -14.20 -17.71 5.40
CA GLU A 256 -13.00 -18.54 5.37
C GLU A 256 -12.40 -18.67 3.95
N ASP A 257 -13.20 -18.44 2.89
CA ASP A 257 -12.73 -18.54 1.50
C ASP A 257 -11.63 -17.52 1.19
N ASP A 258 -11.67 -16.31 1.77
CA ASP A 258 -10.62 -15.30 1.55
C ASP A 258 -9.33 -15.67 2.30
N ARG A 259 -9.42 -16.29 3.45
CA ARG A 259 -8.27 -16.82 4.18
C ARG A 259 -7.64 -18.00 3.44
N GLU A 260 -8.45 -18.92 2.92
CA GLU A 260 -8.00 -20.02 2.09
C GLU A 260 -7.43 -19.52 0.74
N PHE A 261 -7.99 -18.45 0.17
CA PHE A 261 -7.43 -17.79 -1.00
C PHE A 261 -5.99 -17.33 -0.75
N ALA A 262 -5.73 -16.67 0.39
CA ALA A 262 -4.39 -16.21 0.76
C ALA A 262 -3.40 -17.38 0.86
N ARG A 263 -3.76 -18.44 1.58
CA ARG A 263 -2.93 -19.63 1.79
C ARG A 263 -2.64 -20.35 0.47
N LYS A 264 -3.70 -20.66 -0.28
CA LYS A 264 -3.61 -21.41 -1.53
C LYS A 264 -2.78 -20.67 -2.58
N LEU A 265 -3.00 -19.37 -2.74
CA LEU A 265 -2.26 -18.56 -3.70
C LEU A 265 -0.78 -18.49 -3.33
N PHE A 266 -0.45 -18.21 -2.07
CA PHE A 266 0.93 -18.13 -1.60
C PHE A 266 1.67 -19.47 -1.78
N ARG A 267 1.07 -20.57 -1.34
CA ARG A 267 1.66 -21.91 -1.51
C ARG A 267 1.85 -22.28 -2.98
N ALA A 268 0.83 -22.07 -3.82
CA ALA A 268 0.91 -22.36 -5.24
C ALA A 268 2.04 -21.56 -5.91
N THR A 269 2.21 -20.29 -5.53
CA THR A 269 3.27 -19.43 -6.05
C THR A 269 4.66 -20.00 -5.77
N ILE A 270 4.93 -20.40 -4.53
CA ILE A 270 6.26 -20.86 -4.11
C ILE A 270 6.54 -22.28 -4.60
N LEU A 271 5.59 -23.20 -4.45
CA LEU A 271 5.80 -24.61 -4.76
C LEU A 271 5.96 -24.87 -6.26
N ASN A 272 5.33 -24.07 -7.11
CA ASN A 272 5.38 -24.25 -8.57
C ASN A 272 6.25 -23.17 -9.27
N ALA A 273 7.13 -22.51 -8.55
CA ALA A 273 7.96 -21.41 -9.04
C ALA A 273 8.70 -21.75 -10.35
N ASN A 274 9.34 -22.91 -10.41
CA ASN A 274 10.10 -23.36 -11.59
C ASN A 274 9.19 -23.56 -12.82
N GLU A 275 7.98 -24.05 -12.63
CA GLU A 275 7.02 -24.24 -13.71
C GLU A 275 6.53 -22.91 -14.25
N TYR A 276 6.22 -21.95 -13.36
CA TYR A 276 5.77 -20.62 -13.75
C TYR A 276 6.87 -19.82 -14.46
N GLN A 277 8.12 -19.92 -13.99
CA GLN A 277 9.28 -19.35 -14.68
C GLN A 277 9.50 -19.95 -16.06
N ARG A 278 9.24 -21.24 -16.24
CA ARG A 278 9.28 -21.88 -17.55
C ARG A 278 8.24 -21.29 -18.50
N TYR A 279 6.98 -21.08 -18.06
CA TYR A 279 5.95 -20.44 -18.89
C TYR A 279 6.34 -19.01 -19.29
N MET A 280 6.92 -18.24 -18.39
CA MET A 280 7.45 -16.93 -18.69
C MET A 280 8.56 -16.99 -19.75
N SER A 281 9.49 -17.94 -19.61
CA SER A 281 10.61 -18.14 -20.54
C SER A 281 10.15 -18.60 -21.93
N GLU A 282 9.23 -19.55 -22.02
CA GLU A 282 8.69 -20.07 -23.29
C GLU A 282 7.94 -18.99 -24.09
N THR A 283 7.32 -18.04 -23.38
CA THR A 283 6.52 -16.96 -23.99
C THR A 283 7.38 -15.75 -24.38
N SER A 284 8.55 -15.60 -23.77
CA SER A 284 9.42 -14.41 -23.92
C SER A 284 10.43 -14.49 -25.07
N ARG A 285 10.13 -15.20 -26.17
CA ARG A 285 11.07 -15.50 -27.29
C ARG A 285 11.90 -14.35 -27.83
N ASN A 286 11.51 -13.10 -27.57
CA ASN A 286 12.20 -11.87 -28.01
C ASN A 286 12.69 -11.00 -26.88
N TRP A 287 12.67 -11.46 -25.63
CA TRP A 287 13.02 -10.65 -24.46
C TRP A 287 14.08 -11.35 -23.62
N ASP A 288 15.09 -10.60 -23.28
CA ASP A 288 16.14 -11.07 -22.38
C ASP A 288 15.62 -11.05 -20.94
N PHE A 289 15.30 -12.23 -20.41
CA PHE A 289 14.78 -12.43 -19.05
C PHE A 289 15.73 -11.86 -17.98
N SER A 290 17.03 -11.76 -18.28
CA SER A 290 18.04 -11.21 -17.37
C SER A 290 17.89 -9.69 -17.13
N ARG A 291 17.11 -9.01 -17.96
CA ARG A 291 16.87 -7.57 -17.87
C ARG A 291 15.62 -7.19 -17.09
N LEU A 292 14.83 -8.19 -16.68
CA LEU A 292 13.61 -7.93 -15.90
C LEU A 292 13.94 -7.51 -14.49
N ALA A 293 13.16 -6.58 -13.96
CA ALA A 293 13.19 -6.31 -12.53
C ALA A 293 12.73 -7.56 -11.77
N TYR A 294 13.43 -7.89 -10.71
CA TYR A 294 13.09 -9.08 -9.92
C TYR A 294 11.64 -9.05 -9.41
N MET A 295 11.15 -7.86 -9.06
CA MET A 295 9.75 -7.66 -8.67
C MET A 295 8.77 -8.02 -9.80
N ASP A 296 9.09 -7.72 -11.07
CA ASP A 296 8.26 -8.10 -12.22
C ASP A 296 8.10 -9.62 -12.31
N ILE A 297 9.19 -10.36 -12.06
CA ILE A 297 9.19 -11.84 -12.08
C ILE A 297 8.28 -12.34 -10.95
N VAL A 298 8.40 -11.80 -9.73
CA VAL A 298 7.57 -12.18 -8.58
C VAL A 298 6.09 -11.92 -8.88
N ILE A 299 5.76 -10.72 -9.36
CA ILE A 299 4.37 -10.34 -9.69
C ILE A 299 3.78 -11.27 -10.76
N MET A 300 4.51 -11.53 -11.84
CA MET A 300 4.04 -12.44 -12.90
C MET A 300 3.88 -13.88 -12.39
N GLN A 301 4.78 -14.34 -11.53
CA GLN A 301 4.71 -15.67 -10.92
C GLN A 301 3.43 -15.86 -10.11
N ILE A 302 3.07 -14.85 -9.30
CA ILE A 302 1.84 -14.86 -8.50
C ILE A 302 0.61 -14.80 -9.41
N ALA A 303 0.65 -13.98 -10.47
CA ALA A 303 -0.44 -13.91 -11.46
C ALA A 303 -0.69 -15.25 -12.15
N ILE A 304 0.37 -15.96 -12.56
CA ILE A 304 0.26 -17.30 -13.16
C ILE A 304 -0.32 -18.31 -12.17
N ALA A 305 0.12 -18.23 -10.89
CA ALA A 305 -0.44 -19.06 -9.84
C ALA A 305 -1.95 -18.83 -9.68
N GLU A 306 -2.41 -17.56 -9.70
CA GLU A 306 -3.83 -17.22 -9.61
C GLU A 306 -4.61 -17.70 -10.85
N LEU A 307 -4.06 -17.50 -12.05
CA LEU A 307 -4.70 -17.97 -13.29
C LEU A 307 -5.00 -19.48 -13.25
N LEU A 308 -4.04 -20.27 -12.78
CA LEU A 308 -4.13 -21.73 -12.81
C LEU A 308 -4.93 -22.32 -11.63
N ASN A 309 -4.90 -21.69 -10.46
CA ASN A 309 -5.47 -22.29 -9.25
C ASN A 309 -6.84 -21.76 -8.85
N PHE A 310 -7.34 -20.70 -9.49
CA PHE A 310 -8.62 -20.07 -9.12
C PHE A 310 -9.55 -19.93 -10.34
N PRO A 311 -10.26 -20.98 -10.71
CA PRO A 311 -11.08 -21.02 -11.94
C PRO A 311 -12.17 -19.95 -11.97
N ASN A 312 -12.68 -19.54 -10.82
CA ASN A 312 -13.76 -18.55 -10.68
C ASN A 312 -13.30 -17.11 -10.88
N ILE A 313 -11.99 -16.81 -10.93
CA ILE A 313 -11.48 -15.47 -11.18
C ILE A 313 -11.25 -15.31 -12.68
N PRO A 314 -11.91 -14.36 -13.36
CA PRO A 314 -11.69 -14.12 -14.78
C PRO A 314 -10.24 -13.72 -15.09
N VAL A 315 -9.73 -14.14 -16.27
CA VAL A 315 -8.36 -13.83 -16.71
C VAL A 315 -8.10 -12.32 -16.73
N SER A 316 -9.05 -11.51 -17.20
CA SER A 316 -8.93 -10.05 -17.26
C SER A 316 -8.80 -9.43 -15.87
N VAL A 317 -9.51 -9.97 -14.86
CA VAL A 317 -9.40 -9.49 -13.48
C VAL A 317 -8.00 -9.75 -12.96
N THR A 318 -7.52 -11.00 -13.06
CA THR A 318 -6.16 -11.34 -12.63
C THR A 318 -5.12 -10.44 -13.30
N ILE A 319 -5.18 -10.27 -14.64
CA ILE A 319 -4.20 -9.44 -15.35
C ILE A 319 -4.24 -8.00 -14.84
N ASN A 320 -5.42 -7.38 -14.71
CA ASN A 320 -5.54 -6.00 -14.26
C ASN A 320 -4.98 -5.79 -12.86
N GLU A 321 -5.32 -6.66 -11.91
CA GLU A 321 -4.83 -6.57 -10.52
C GLU A 321 -3.29 -6.60 -10.45
N TYR A 322 -2.65 -7.51 -11.19
CA TYR A 322 -1.18 -7.60 -11.15
C TYR A 322 -0.49 -6.53 -12.00
N VAL A 323 -1.13 -5.98 -13.02
CA VAL A 323 -0.66 -4.79 -13.73
C VAL A 323 -0.67 -3.57 -12.81
N ASP A 324 -1.71 -3.39 -12.00
CA ASP A 324 -1.79 -2.29 -11.05
C ASP A 324 -0.78 -2.45 -9.90
N MET A 325 -0.53 -3.69 -9.44
CA MET A 325 0.57 -3.96 -8.51
C MET A 325 1.94 -3.63 -9.10
N ALA A 326 2.17 -3.95 -10.38
CA ALA A 326 3.43 -3.61 -11.04
C ALA A 326 3.67 -2.10 -11.14
N LYS A 327 2.63 -1.31 -11.32
CA LYS A 327 2.72 0.15 -11.31
C LYS A 327 3.11 0.69 -9.92
N ARG A 328 2.64 0.05 -8.83
CA ARG A 328 2.94 0.45 -7.46
C ARG A 328 4.33 0.00 -7.00
N TYR A 329 4.69 -1.25 -7.28
CA TYR A 329 5.84 -1.92 -6.66
C TYR A 329 7.05 -2.10 -7.57
N SER A 330 6.94 -1.81 -8.87
CA SER A 330 8.03 -1.99 -9.82
C SER A 330 8.37 -0.71 -10.60
N THR A 331 8.86 -0.85 -11.82
CA THR A 331 9.30 0.30 -12.62
C THR A 331 8.12 0.95 -13.38
N PRO A 332 8.21 2.23 -13.79
CA PRO A 332 7.13 2.89 -14.53
C PRO A 332 6.75 2.20 -15.86
N ARG A 333 7.60 1.32 -16.38
CA ARG A 333 7.36 0.58 -17.62
C ARG A 333 6.83 -0.84 -17.38
N SER A 334 6.91 -1.32 -16.14
CA SER A 334 6.56 -2.70 -15.77
C SER A 334 5.11 -3.02 -16.03
N GLY A 335 4.17 -2.09 -15.76
CA GLY A 335 2.75 -2.34 -15.98
C GLY A 335 2.40 -2.70 -17.43
N GLY A 336 2.95 -1.95 -18.41
CA GLY A 336 2.73 -2.26 -19.84
C GLY A 336 3.37 -3.58 -20.28
N TYR A 337 4.58 -3.85 -19.77
CA TYR A 337 5.28 -5.09 -20.03
C TYR A 337 4.54 -6.32 -19.47
N ILE A 338 4.18 -6.27 -18.18
CA ILE A 338 3.49 -7.38 -17.48
C ILE A 338 2.14 -7.65 -18.13
N ASN A 339 1.39 -6.61 -18.54
CA ASN A 339 0.13 -6.79 -19.26
C ASN A 339 0.31 -7.63 -20.53
N GLY A 340 1.29 -7.30 -21.36
CA GLY A 340 1.58 -8.05 -22.59
C GLY A 340 2.04 -9.47 -22.35
N MET A 341 2.90 -9.67 -21.34
CA MET A 341 3.41 -10.98 -20.96
C MET A 341 2.31 -11.88 -20.41
N LEU A 342 1.50 -11.40 -19.48
CA LEU A 342 0.42 -12.18 -18.87
C LEU A 342 -0.67 -12.55 -19.88
N ASP A 343 -1.04 -11.62 -20.82
CA ASP A 343 -1.98 -11.97 -21.91
C ASP A 343 -1.39 -13.08 -22.79
N SER A 344 -0.12 -12.99 -23.14
CA SER A 344 0.58 -13.98 -23.96
C SER A 344 0.68 -15.35 -23.27
N ILE A 345 1.05 -15.35 -21.98
CA ILE A 345 1.12 -16.56 -21.15
C ILE A 345 -0.27 -17.21 -21.00
N ALA A 346 -1.29 -16.41 -20.69
CA ALA A 346 -2.65 -16.92 -20.54
C ALA A 346 -3.15 -17.60 -21.84
N ARG A 347 -2.89 -17.00 -23.01
CA ARG A 347 -3.24 -17.61 -24.30
C ARG A 347 -2.47 -18.91 -24.53
N HIS A 348 -1.17 -18.93 -24.30
CA HIS A 348 -0.36 -20.14 -24.42
C HIS A 348 -0.89 -21.25 -23.50
N LEU A 349 -1.31 -20.93 -22.27
CA LEU A 349 -1.87 -21.88 -21.34
C LEU A 349 -3.25 -22.40 -21.79
N VAL A 350 -4.07 -21.58 -22.46
CA VAL A 350 -5.33 -22.02 -23.09
C VAL A 350 -5.06 -22.91 -24.28
N ASP A 351 -4.16 -22.51 -25.19
CA ASP A 351 -3.80 -23.25 -26.40
C ASP A 351 -3.22 -24.64 -26.07
N THR A 352 -2.52 -24.75 -24.94
CA THR A 352 -1.96 -26.02 -24.42
C THR A 352 -2.92 -26.81 -23.53
N GLY A 353 -4.15 -26.33 -23.33
CA GLY A 353 -5.18 -27.00 -22.51
C GLY A 353 -4.92 -26.95 -21.00
N LYS A 354 -3.97 -26.15 -20.53
CA LYS A 354 -3.64 -26.00 -19.11
C LYS A 354 -4.54 -24.98 -18.38
N LEU A 355 -5.08 -24.02 -19.11
CA LEU A 355 -6.00 -23.02 -18.60
C LEU A 355 -7.37 -23.18 -19.28
N LEU A 356 -8.40 -23.51 -18.51
CA LEU A 356 -9.76 -23.76 -19.01
C LEU A 356 -10.66 -22.51 -18.94
N LYS A 357 -10.09 -21.35 -18.62
CA LYS A 357 -10.83 -20.09 -18.53
C LYS A 357 -11.04 -19.48 -19.91
N PRO A 358 -12.21 -18.84 -20.16
CA PRO A 358 -12.42 -18.11 -21.40
C PRO A 358 -11.47 -16.89 -21.47
N MET A 359 -10.85 -16.72 -22.64
CA MET A 359 -10.04 -15.54 -22.92
C MET A 359 -10.88 -14.41 -23.51
N PRO A 360 -10.65 -13.16 -23.14
CA PRO A 360 -11.25 -12.04 -23.83
C PRO A 360 -10.78 -12.02 -25.29
N PRO A 361 -11.64 -11.59 -26.25
CA PRO A 361 -11.24 -11.44 -27.64
C PRO A 361 -10.06 -10.48 -27.74
N ARG A 362 -9.14 -10.74 -28.67
CA ARG A 362 -8.08 -9.76 -28.94
C ARG A 362 -8.72 -8.49 -29.44
N PRO A 363 -8.34 -7.31 -28.91
CA PRO A 363 -8.74 -6.05 -29.54
C PRO A 363 -8.27 -6.11 -31.00
N GLU A 364 -9.18 -5.92 -31.95
CA GLU A 364 -8.83 -5.79 -33.36
C GLU A 364 -7.74 -4.75 -33.46
N ARG A 365 -6.60 -5.11 -34.05
CA ARG A 365 -5.58 -4.12 -34.40
C ARG A 365 -6.22 -3.22 -35.43
N GLY A 366 -6.80 -2.11 -35.00
CA GLY A 366 -7.30 -1.09 -35.90
C GLY A 366 -6.17 -0.74 -36.86
N ASN A 367 -6.43 -0.89 -38.15
CA ASN A 367 -5.51 -0.50 -39.22
C ASN A 367 -5.09 0.95 -39.00
N TYR A 368 -3.93 1.17 -38.42
CA TYR A 368 -3.34 2.50 -38.25
C TYR A 368 -3.01 3.15 -39.61
N SER A 369 -3.22 2.44 -40.74
CA SER A 369 -3.03 2.95 -42.10
C SER A 369 -4.13 3.92 -42.55
N ASP A 370 -5.36 3.82 -42.04
CA ASP A 370 -6.47 4.66 -42.53
C ASP A 370 -6.59 6.03 -41.86
N ARG A 371 -5.89 6.29 -40.75
CA ARG A 371 -5.88 7.64 -40.13
C ARG A 371 -4.93 8.64 -40.77
N ARG A 372 -4.07 8.21 -41.69
CA ARG A 372 -3.16 9.14 -42.41
C ARG A 372 -3.78 9.78 -43.67
N GLN A 373 -4.93 9.33 -44.13
CA GLN A 373 -5.55 9.88 -45.33
C GLN A 373 -6.68 10.88 -45.09
N GLN A 374 -7.16 11.08 -43.87
CA GLN A 374 -8.24 12.04 -43.60
C GLN A 374 -7.82 13.38 -42.97
N ASN A 375 -6.55 13.65 -42.78
CA ASN A 375 -6.04 14.96 -42.29
C ASN A 375 -5.12 15.64 -43.32
N GLY A 376 -5.57 15.69 -44.61
CA GLY A 376 -5.01 16.56 -45.63
C GLY A 376 -5.81 17.84 -45.70
N GLY A 377 -5.34 18.90 -45.03
CA GLY A 377 -5.88 20.21 -45.28
C GLY A 377 -6.02 21.16 -44.12
N TYR A 378 -4.92 21.55 -43.49
CA TYR A 378 -4.79 22.90 -42.91
C TYR A 378 -3.36 23.36 -43.12
N ARG A 379 -3.16 24.40 -43.94
CA ARG A 379 -1.93 25.17 -44.14
C ARG A 379 -1.53 25.77 -42.80
N ASN A 380 -0.29 25.51 -42.43
CA ASN A 380 0.35 26.09 -41.25
C ASN A 380 1.22 27.26 -41.71
N GLU A 381 0.86 28.46 -41.36
CA GLU A 381 1.74 29.62 -41.39
C GLU A 381 2.54 29.68 -40.09
N GLY A 382 3.81 29.61 -40.22
CA GLY A 382 4.92 30.17 -39.46
C GLY A 382 4.89 30.21 -37.95
N TYR A 383 5.76 29.42 -37.34
CA TYR A 383 6.62 29.86 -36.23
C TYR A 383 7.97 29.17 -36.34
N GLN A 384 9.01 30.02 -36.42
CA GLN A 384 10.43 29.64 -36.48
C GLN A 384 10.99 29.41 -35.07
N ASN A 385 11.91 28.49 -35.02
CA ASN A 385 13.03 28.33 -34.07
C ASN A 385 12.82 27.77 -32.66
N GLY A 386 13.42 26.59 -32.48
CA GLY A 386 13.88 26.02 -31.21
C GLY A 386 14.61 24.70 -31.46
N GLY A 387 15.95 24.79 -31.64
CA GLY A 387 16.80 23.66 -32.06
C GLY A 387 16.76 22.50 -31.04
N TYR A 388 16.44 21.31 -31.57
CA TYR A 388 16.66 20.04 -30.86
C TYR A 388 18.03 19.49 -31.23
N SER A 389 18.92 19.44 -30.24
CA SER A 389 20.21 18.74 -30.32
C SER A 389 19.98 17.24 -30.51
N LYS A 390 20.66 16.66 -31.48
CA LYS A 390 20.67 15.24 -31.82
C LYS A 390 21.18 14.41 -30.62
N PRO A 391 20.65 13.19 -30.39
CA PRO A 391 21.19 12.32 -29.35
C PRO A 391 22.58 11.85 -29.71
N VAL A 392 23.52 12.01 -28.78
CA VAL A 392 24.89 11.53 -28.86
C VAL A 392 24.88 10.00 -28.85
N ARG A 393 25.35 9.43 -29.94
CA ARG A 393 25.56 7.99 -30.11
C ARG A 393 26.89 7.63 -29.42
N PHE A 394 26.82 6.98 -28.26
CA PHE A 394 27.99 6.38 -27.63
C PHE A 394 28.42 5.15 -28.44
N VAL A 395 29.55 5.28 -29.18
CA VAL A 395 30.23 4.16 -29.81
C VAL A 395 31.17 3.57 -28.77
N HIS A 396 30.86 2.35 -28.32
CA HIS A 396 31.83 1.56 -27.56
C HIS A 396 32.92 1.07 -28.50
N LYS A 397 34.16 1.54 -28.28
CA LYS A 397 35.35 0.91 -28.82
C LYS A 397 35.64 -0.36 -28.02
N PRO A 398 35.97 -1.48 -28.68
CA PRO A 398 36.42 -2.68 -27.97
C PRO A 398 37.83 -2.44 -27.41
N LYS A 399 38.06 -2.78 -26.16
CA LYS A 399 39.35 -2.88 -25.52
C LYS A 399 40.08 -4.10 -26.11
N SER A 400 41.27 -3.84 -26.65
CA SER A 400 42.25 -4.80 -27.10
C SER A 400 42.69 -5.72 -25.95
N GLU A 401 42.83 -6.99 -26.32
CA GLU A 401 43.44 -8.06 -25.52
C GLU A 401 44.86 -7.64 -25.10
N GLU A 402 45.14 -7.63 -23.81
CA GLU A 402 46.50 -7.71 -23.28
C GLU A 402 46.73 -9.11 -22.73
N THR A 403 47.72 -9.72 -23.31
CA THR A 403 48.27 -11.05 -23.06
C THR A 403 48.78 -11.19 -21.62
N ALA A 404 48.48 -12.36 -21.05
CA ALA A 404 49.04 -12.86 -19.80
C ALA A 404 50.56 -13.11 -19.97
N GLU A 405 51.36 -12.58 -19.09
CA GLU A 405 52.69 -13.06 -18.76
C GLU A 405 52.73 -13.47 -17.30
N ASP A 406 53.14 -14.71 -17.11
CA ASP A 406 53.44 -15.40 -15.88
C ASP A 406 54.89 -15.03 -15.45
N PRO A 407 55.22 -14.82 -14.20
CA PRO A 407 56.56 -15.09 -13.74
C PRO A 407 56.57 -16.04 -12.52
N GLU A 408 57.09 -17.22 -12.74
CA GLU A 408 57.79 -18.01 -11.75
C GLU A 408 59.15 -17.43 -11.38
N LYS A 409 59.52 -17.64 -10.06
CA LYS A 409 60.86 -17.72 -9.47
C LYS A 409 61.67 -16.49 -9.13
N GLU A 410 61.95 -16.43 -7.85
CA GLU A 410 63.24 -16.48 -7.12
C GLU A 410 62.99 -16.06 -5.67
N GLN A 411 63.11 -16.91 -4.73
CA GLN A 411 64.15 -17.48 -3.84
C GLN A 411 64.95 -16.42 -3.03
N GLU A 412 64.86 -16.63 -1.73
CA GLU A 412 65.89 -16.57 -0.66
C GLU A 412 66.45 -15.20 -0.22
N ALA A 413 66.34 -14.86 1.05
CA ALA A 413 67.35 -15.08 2.12
C ALA A 413 67.02 -14.24 3.39
N GLU A 414 67.13 -14.91 4.52
CA GLU A 414 67.69 -14.50 5.82
C GLU A 414 67.21 -13.18 6.45
N GLY A 415 66.87 -13.10 7.72
CA GLY A 415 67.33 -13.77 8.88
C GLY A 415 66.92 -12.99 10.13
N ASN A 416 66.87 -13.74 11.21
CA ASN A 416 67.03 -13.37 12.60
C ASN A 416 65.89 -12.77 13.43
N ALA A 417 65.47 -13.64 14.33
CA ALA A 417 64.88 -13.34 15.65
C ALA A 417 65.90 -12.63 16.60
N PRO A 418 65.50 -12.12 17.77
CA PRO A 418 65.21 -12.99 18.93
C PRO A 418 64.06 -12.49 19.86
N GLN A 419 63.37 -13.44 20.44
CA GLN A 419 63.06 -13.76 21.87
C GLN A 419 63.15 -12.65 22.92
N ASN A 420 62.12 -12.55 23.76
CA ASN A 420 62.07 -12.74 25.22
C ASN A 420 60.61 -12.62 25.67
N GLU A 421 60.05 -13.67 26.26
CA GLU A 421 59.97 -14.03 27.69
C GLU A 421 59.49 -12.83 28.54
N SER A 422 58.50 -12.87 29.37
CA SER A 422 57.99 -13.84 30.32
C SER A 422 56.73 -13.32 31.02
N GLN A 423 55.86 -14.26 31.42
CA GLN A 423 55.28 -14.47 32.78
C GLN A 423 54.64 -13.22 33.46
N ASP A 424 53.44 -13.21 33.97
CA ASP A 424 52.82 -14.04 35.01
C ASP A 424 51.30 -13.66 35.14
N ALA A 425 50.47 -14.64 35.37
CA ALA A 425 49.24 -14.53 36.14
C ALA A 425 49.61 -14.63 37.65
N PRO A 426 48.73 -14.40 38.67
CA PRO A 426 47.31 -14.79 38.75
C PRO A 426 46.41 -13.92 39.66
N LYS A 427 45.09 -14.32 39.63
CA LYS A 427 44.10 -14.32 40.72
C LYS A 427 43.76 -13.03 41.50
N GLU A 428 42.55 -12.60 41.45
CA GLU A 428 41.42 -12.92 42.37
C GLU A 428 40.10 -12.63 41.70
#